data_6c108aa0120b05916f9121fc12770757
#
_entry.id   6c108aa0120b05916f9121fc12770757
#
_cell.length_a   1.000
_cell.length_b   1.000
_cell.length_c   1.000
_cell.angle_alpha   90.00
_cell.angle_beta   90.00
_cell.angle_gamma   90.00
#
_symmetry.space_group_name_H-M   'P 1'
#
loop_
_entity.id
_entity.type
_entity.pdbx_description
1 polymer ?
#
loop_
_entity_poly.entity_id
_entity_poly.type
_entity_poly.pdbx_seq_one_letter_code
_entity_poly.pdbx_strand_id
1 'polypeptide(L)' 'GQIRYYTNSRGERVQSPTYYSSAPPGATALCRDGTYSFSKSRRGTCSHHGGVAKWLK' A
#
# COMPACT_ATOMS: atom_id res chain seq x y z
N GLY A 1 -7.44 13.10 -5.46
CA GLY A 1 -8.05 12.38 -4.38
C GLY A 1 -7.37 12.65 -3.05
N GLN A 2 -7.99 12.19 -1.98
CA GLN A 2 -7.47 12.39 -0.64
C GLN A 2 -6.63 11.19 -0.21
N ILE A 3 -5.49 11.48 0.43
CA ILE A 3 -4.67 10.44 1.02
C ILE A 3 -5.30 10.04 2.35
N ARG A 4 -5.47 8.75 2.55
CA ARG A 4 -6.03 8.20 3.78
C ARG A 4 -4.99 7.38 4.51
N TYR A 5 -5.21 7.19 5.80
CA TYR A 5 -4.31 6.42 6.66
C TYR A 5 -5.12 5.42 7.47
N TYR A 6 -4.47 4.32 7.84
CA TYR A 6 -5.05 3.35 8.76
C TYR A 6 -4.01 3.00 9.82
N THR A 7 -4.47 2.41 10.94
CA THR A 7 -3.60 1.95 12.00
C THR A 7 -3.44 0.43 11.85
N ASN A 8 -2.21 -0.04 11.77
CA ASN A 8 -1.95 -1.47 11.63
C ASN A 8 -2.01 -2.18 12.99
N SER A 9 -1.75 -3.48 12.99
CA SER A 9 -1.81 -4.30 14.21
C SER A 9 -0.76 -3.93 15.25
N ARG A 10 0.28 -3.20 14.84
CA ARG A 10 1.32 -2.70 15.76
C ARG A 10 1.00 -1.34 16.33
N GLY A 11 -0.14 -0.76 15.97
CA GLY A 11 -0.49 0.59 16.39
C GLY A 11 0.16 1.68 15.56
N GLU A 12 0.81 1.33 14.47
CA GLU A 12 1.46 2.31 13.59
C GLU A 12 0.48 2.86 12.57
N ARG A 13 0.62 4.15 12.28
CA ARG A 13 -0.19 4.80 11.25
C ARG A 13 0.45 4.57 9.89
N VAL A 14 -0.32 4.00 8.96
CA VAL A 14 0.17 3.65 7.64
C VAL A 14 -0.72 4.29 6.58
N GLN A 15 -0.09 4.84 5.54
CA GLN A 15 -0.85 5.39 4.42
C GLN A 15 -1.57 4.27 3.67
N SER A 16 -2.86 4.45 3.45
CA SER A 16 -3.65 3.50 2.65
C SER A 16 -3.16 3.50 1.20
N PRO A 17 -3.36 2.39 0.46
CA PRO A 17 -2.93 2.34 -0.94
C PRO A 17 -3.47 3.53 -1.74
N THR A 18 -2.62 4.15 -2.52
CA THR A 18 -2.90 5.41 -3.21
C THR A 18 -2.36 5.34 -4.63
N TYR A 19 -3.05 5.99 -5.57
CA TYR A 19 -2.59 6.08 -6.96
C TYR A 19 -1.45 7.08 -7.09
N TYR A 20 -0.39 6.66 -7.78
CA TYR A 20 0.74 7.51 -8.14
C TYR A 20 1.17 7.16 -9.56
N SER A 21 1.75 8.12 -10.26
CA SER A 21 2.24 7.90 -11.62
C SER A 21 3.46 6.97 -11.67
N SER A 22 4.21 6.93 -10.58
CA SER A 22 5.34 6.00 -10.42
C SER A 22 5.52 5.70 -8.94
N ALA A 23 6.32 4.69 -8.62
CA ALA A 23 6.51 4.26 -7.24
C ALA A 23 7.06 5.39 -6.37
N PRO A 24 6.30 5.86 -5.36
CA PRO A 24 6.81 6.90 -4.46
C PRO A 24 7.80 6.33 -3.46
N PRO A 25 8.61 7.19 -2.82
CA PRO A 25 9.48 6.75 -1.73
C PRO A 25 8.65 6.09 -0.61
N GLY A 26 9.14 4.97 -0.10
CA GLY A 26 8.47 4.25 0.98
C GLY A 26 7.43 3.24 0.54
N ALA A 27 7.07 3.22 -0.75
CA ALA A 27 6.15 2.20 -1.25
C ALA A 27 6.77 0.82 -1.15
N THR A 28 5.99 -0.16 -0.70
CA THR A 28 6.47 -1.52 -0.51
C THR A 28 5.90 -2.49 -1.54
N ALA A 29 4.78 -2.13 -2.18
CA ALA A 29 4.14 -3.01 -3.16
C ALA A 29 3.28 -2.20 -4.13
N LEU A 30 3.17 -2.71 -5.34
CA LEU A 30 2.21 -2.22 -6.33
C LEU A 30 1.01 -3.15 -6.31
N CYS A 31 -0.17 -2.60 -6.06
CA CYS A 31 -1.42 -3.35 -6.08
C CYS A 31 -1.92 -3.54 -7.50
N ARG A 32 -2.77 -4.54 -7.71
CA ARG A 32 -3.28 -4.86 -9.06
C ARG A 32 -4.19 -3.78 -9.62
N ASP A 33 -4.79 -2.98 -8.76
CA ASP A 33 -5.64 -1.87 -9.21
C ASP A 33 -4.85 -0.60 -9.55
N GLY A 34 -3.53 -0.65 -9.48
CA GLY A 34 -2.67 0.49 -9.80
C GLY A 34 -2.29 1.35 -8.61
N THR A 35 -2.77 1.03 -7.42
CA THR A 35 -2.37 1.77 -6.22
C THR A 35 -1.06 1.24 -5.67
N TYR A 36 -0.35 2.08 -4.90
CA TYR A 36 0.87 1.68 -4.21
C TYR A 36 0.59 1.54 -2.73
N SER A 37 1.03 0.43 -2.15
CA SER A 37 0.86 0.15 -0.73
C SER A 37 2.11 0.55 0.04
N PHE A 38 1.91 0.96 1.28
CA PHE A 38 2.98 1.34 2.20
C PHE A 38 3.02 0.40 3.41
N SER A 39 2.32 -0.72 3.32
CA SER A 39 2.28 -1.71 4.40
C SER A 39 3.67 -2.30 4.64
N LYS A 40 4.04 -2.41 5.90
CA LYS A 40 5.32 -3.01 6.29
C LYS A 40 5.21 -4.52 6.44
N SER A 41 3.99 -5.05 6.44
CA SER A 41 3.71 -6.47 6.54
C SER A 41 3.27 -7.02 5.20
N ARG A 42 3.69 -8.23 4.86
CA ARG A 42 3.24 -8.88 3.63
C ARG A 42 1.84 -9.46 3.75
N ARG A 43 1.35 -9.60 4.97
CA ARG A 43 0.02 -10.15 5.20
C ARG A 43 -1.05 -9.09 4.92
N GLY A 44 -1.98 -9.40 4.05
CA GLY A 44 -3.09 -8.51 3.75
C GLY A 44 -2.74 -7.29 2.92
N THR A 45 -1.52 -7.19 2.43
CA THR A 45 -1.11 -6.07 1.58
C THR A 45 -1.94 -6.08 0.31
N CYS A 46 -2.52 -4.93 -0.04
CA CYS A 46 -3.39 -4.77 -1.21
C CYS A 46 -4.64 -5.65 -1.18
N SER A 47 -5.08 -6.14 -0.01
CA SER A 47 -6.19 -7.09 0.07
C SER A 47 -7.51 -6.53 -0.46
N HIS A 48 -7.73 -5.22 -0.37
CA HIS A 48 -8.93 -4.56 -0.90
C HIS A 48 -8.70 -3.92 -2.26
N HIS A 49 -7.58 -4.26 -2.90
CA HIS A 49 -7.15 -3.64 -4.17
C HIS A 49 -6.74 -4.69 -5.19
N GLY A 50 -7.31 -5.89 -5.07
CA GLY A 50 -7.05 -6.96 -6.02
C GLY A 50 -5.80 -7.77 -5.74
N GLY A 51 -5.14 -7.52 -4.63
CA GLY A 51 -3.90 -8.20 -4.27
C GLY A 51 -2.67 -7.49 -4.81
N VAL A 52 -1.50 -8.08 -4.55
CA VAL A 52 -0.22 -7.49 -4.95
C VAL A 52 0.11 -7.91 -6.37
N ALA A 53 0.41 -6.92 -7.22
CA ALA A 53 0.91 -7.17 -8.57
C ALA A 53 2.43 -7.32 -8.56
N LYS A 54 3.12 -6.50 -7.74
CA LYS A 54 4.58 -6.51 -7.70
C LYS A 54 5.06 -6.04 -6.34
N TRP A 55 6.01 -6.76 -5.76
CA TRP A 55 6.69 -6.33 -4.54
C TRP A 55 7.84 -5.38 -4.92
N LEU A 56 7.98 -4.28 -4.18
CA LEU A 56 9.00 -3.27 -4.44
C LEU A 56 10.16 -3.36 -3.46
N LYS A 57 9.96 -4.09 -2.38
CA LYS A 57 10.99 -4.32 -1.37
C LYS A 57 10.94 -5.73 -0.85
#